data_a39a7c6abdadcd86d1a3cb3dfe9d43d9
#
_entry.id   a39a7c6abdadcd86d1a3cb3dfe9d43d9
#
_cell.length_a   1.000
_cell.length_b   1.000
_cell.length_c   1.000
_cell.angle_alpha   90.00
_cell.angle_beta   90.00
_cell.angle_gamma   90.00
#
_symmetry.space_group_name_H-M   'P 1'
#
loop_
_entity.id
_entity.type
_entity.pdbx_description
1 polymer ?
#
loop_
_entity_poly.entity_id
_entity_poly.type
_entity_poly.pdbx_seq_one_letter_code
_entity_poly.pdbx_strand_id
1 'polypeptide(L)'
;MSGARGQVIGSLSSSTFSLGQLILRENFDDNEPSVIWRTYTEDPKNCTLVERNGRLELQTTSSAAGAWAMYVSNAWRFDPNFDFAMKVDLQYTPVTYAKGWVGFGLTCNAERPSEQQVGVGIGASNMYAHFWYRTVEGLCVDTSTAPRFKNRTTVYLSYCAEADELYIGDGGYGVDHAWITFPGLIKGQWSNKPLYVWLGGTSNGLSLTSGQAFLDNLMIETGELLEASLRDVYRFWSPVTGKHFYTINKDEKEKLLLEYPLIWKYEGVAFAAFLDDSDPMTRPVHRFWSDKFSTHFYTIDEQEKDRILKEQQKIWTYEGVAFYVYPSGLQPAMTRPIYRFWSPVKGGHFYTADEAEKEVLIRKYPKVWTYEGIAWHAW
;
A
#
# COMPACT_ATOMS: atom_id res chain seq x y z
N MET A 1 17.02 29.67 40.78
CA MET A 1 17.67 29.10 39.61
C MET A 1 17.69 27.58 39.77
N SER A 2 16.64 26.92 39.41
CA SER A 2 16.55 25.44 39.37
C SER A 2 16.37 25.04 37.91
N GLY A 3 17.42 24.42 37.38
CA GLY A 3 17.40 23.88 36.04
C GLY A 3 16.40 22.75 35.95
N ALA A 4 15.45 22.87 35.05
CA ALA A 4 14.65 21.74 34.60
C ALA A 4 15.59 20.79 33.86
N ARG A 5 15.98 19.72 34.52
CA ARG A 5 16.52 18.54 33.82
C ARG A 5 15.36 17.94 33.01
N GLY A 6 15.57 17.88 31.70
CA GLY A 6 14.65 17.15 30.84
C GLY A 6 14.41 15.75 31.42
N GLN A 7 13.16 15.38 31.54
CA GLN A 7 12.79 14.01 31.89
C GLN A 7 13.39 13.12 30.79
N VAL A 8 14.20 12.16 31.20
CA VAL A 8 14.56 11.01 30.43
C VAL A 8 13.23 10.39 29.99
N ILE A 9 12.99 10.33 28.70
CA ILE A 9 11.85 9.56 28.17
C ILE A 9 12.01 8.18 28.76
N GLY A 10 11.13 7.84 29.67
CA GLY A 10 11.08 6.51 30.23
C GLY A 10 11.02 5.54 29.04
N SER A 11 11.80 4.47 29.11
CA SER A 11 11.65 3.31 28.25
C SER A 11 10.20 3.21 27.82
N LEU A 12 9.94 3.16 26.50
CA LEU A 12 8.63 2.87 25.91
C LEU A 12 7.88 1.98 26.90
N SER A 13 6.85 2.52 27.53
CA SER A 13 6.34 1.95 28.77
C SER A 13 5.86 0.53 28.48
N SER A 14 6.45 -0.42 29.15
CA SER A 14 6.18 -1.87 29.05
C SER A 14 4.75 -2.27 29.47
N SER A 15 3.85 -1.34 29.62
CA SER A 15 2.51 -1.57 30.19
C SER A 15 1.43 -1.96 29.16
N THR A 16 1.71 -1.88 27.87
CA THR A 16 0.74 -2.27 26.81
C THR A 16 1.26 -3.31 25.82
N PHE A 17 2.54 -3.65 25.86
CA PHE A 17 3.13 -4.60 24.94
C PHE A 17 3.63 -5.81 25.68
N SER A 18 3.19 -7.03 25.31
CA SER A 18 3.87 -8.24 25.73
C SER A 18 5.27 -8.21 25.12
N LEU A 19 6.29 -8.12 25.97
CA LEU A 19 7.69 -8.21 25.58
C LEU A 19 7.88 -9.41 24.64
N GLY A 20 8.18 -9.13 23.37
CA GLY A 20 8.66 -10.13 22.41
C GLY A 20 7.75 -10.50 21.24
N GLN A 21 6.60 -9.87 21.03
CA GLN A 21 5.81 -10.14 19.85
C GLN A 21 6.11 -9.09 18.76
N LEU A 22 6.88 -9.49 17.77
CA LEU A 22 7.09 -8.75 16.52
C LEU A 22 5.74 -8.47 15.86
N ILE A 23 5.43 -7.21 15.58
CA ILE A 23 4.16 -6.81 14.95
C ILE A 23 4.15 -7.16 13.47
N LEU A 24 5.25 -6.83 12.76
CA LEU A 24 5.41 -7.12 11.35
C LEU A 24 6.88 -7.35 11.02
N ARG A 25 7.13 -8.37 10.23
CA ARG A 25 8.43 -8.62 9.62
C ARG A 25 8.25 -8.80 8.12
N GLU A 26 9.06 -8.06 7.37
CA GLU A 26 9.18 -8.21 5.92
C GLU A 26 10.65 -8.46 5.58
N ASN A 27 10.92 -9.62 5.03
CA ASN A 27 12.26 -10.06 4.65
C ASN A 27 12.40 -10.33 3.15
N PHE A 28 11.34 -10.08 2.38
CA PHE A 28 11.32 -10.20 0.91
C PHE A 28 11.78 -11.58 0.40
N ASP A 29 11.46 -12.64 1.16
CA ASP A 29 11.91 -14.01 0.88
C ASP A 29 11.12 -14.71 -0.23
N ASP A 30 9.87 -14.29 -0.48
CA ASP A 30 9.00 -14.90 -1.47
C ASP A 30 9.39 -14.51 -2.91
N ASN A 31 10.22 -13.47 -3.08
CA ASN A 31 10.68 -12.93 -4.35
C ASN A 31 9.55 -12.51 -5.30
N GLU A 32 8.35 -12.27 -4.74
CA GLU A 32 7.16 -11.83 -5.47
C GLU A 32 6.72 -10.46 -4.94
N PRO A 33 6.38 -9.51 -5.81
CA PRO A 33 5.86 -8.21 -5.38
C PRO A 33 4.58 -8.40 -4.57
N SER A 34 4.67 -8.22 -3.27
CA SER A 34 3.52 -8.37 -2.38
C SER A 34 2.51 -7.23 -2.56
N VAL A 35 1.21 -7.55 -2.52
CA VAL A 35 0.11 -6.56 -2.53
C VAL A 35 0.13 -5.60 -1.33
N ILE A 36 0.93 -5.91 -0.30
CA ILE A 36 1.12 -5.02 0.85
C ILE A 36 1.95 -3.77 0.52
N TRP A 37 2.63 -3.75 -0.63
CA TRP A 37 3.45 -2.65 -1.12
C TRP A 37 2.89 -2.04 -2.39
N ARG A 38 2.84 -0.72 -2.44
CA ARG A 38 2.62 0.05 -3.65
C ARG A 38 3.97 0.45 -4.21
N THR A 39 4.21 0.19 -5.48
CA THR A 39 5.45 0.57 -6.15
C THR A 39 5.34 1.91 -6.85
N TYR A 40 6.37 2.74 -6.69
CA TYR A 40 6.56 3.98 -7.41
C TYR A 40 7.87 3.98 -8.15
N THR A 41 7.85 4.47 -9.38
CA THR A 41 9.07 4.76 -10.13
C THR A 41 8.78 5.82 -11.18
N GLU A 42 9.70 6.77 -11.33
CA GLU A 42 9.62 7.80 -12.37
C GLU A 42 10.08 7.26 -13.73
N ASP A 43 10.91 6.23 -13.73
CA ASP A 43 11.41 5.57 -14.94
C ASP A 43 11.48 4.04 -14.77
N PRO A 44 10.36 3.34 -15.01
CA PRO A 44 10.28 1.89 -14.78
C PRO A 44 11.18 1.05 -15.68
N LYS A 45 11.74 1.62 -16.73
CA LYS A 45 12.69 0.92 -17.61
C LYS A 45 14.12 0.96 -17.07
N ASN A 46 14.46 2.00 -16.32
CA ASN A 46 15.82 2.29 -15.93
C ASN A 46 16.04 2.31 -14.41
N CYS A 47 15.01 2.41 -13.60
CA CYS A 47 15.09 2.44 -12.14
C CYS A 47 13.92 1.71 -11.52
N THR A 48 14.15 0.56 -10.90
CA THR A 48 13.13 -0.27 -10.26
C THR A 48 13.60 -0.87 -8.95
N LEU A 49 12.66 -1.26 -8.10
CA LEU A 49 12.89 -2.14 -6.97
C LEU A 49 12.36 -3.53 -7.31
N VAL A 50 13.14 -4.56 -6.98
CA VAL A 50 12.80 -5.95 -7.27
C VAL A 50 13.09 -6.81 -6.05
N GLU A 51 12.12 -7.62 -5.66
CA GLU A 51 12.32 -8.65 -4.64
C GLU A 51 13.05 -9.83 -5.27
N ARG A 52 14.23 -10.12 -4.76
CA ARG A 52 15.03 -11.28 -5.17
C ARG A 52 16.16 -11.57 -4.17
N ASN A 53 16.58 -12.81 -4.13
CA ASN A 53 17.64 -13.28 -3.23
C ASN A 53 17.29 -13.00 -1.75
N GLY A 54 16.00 -13.04 -1.38
CA GLY A 54 15.55 -12.75 -0.03
C GLY A 54 15.76 -11.31 0.41
N ARG A 55 15.61 -10.34 -0.49
CA ARG A 55 15.77 -8.90 -0.18
C ARG A 55 15.21 -8.01 -1.28
N LEU A 56 14.97 -6.73 -0.97
CA LEU A 56 14.50 -5.72 -1.90
C LEU A 56 15.69 -5.01 -2.56
N GLU A 57 16.02 -5.35 -3.81
CA GLU A 57 17.15 -4.83 -4.55
C GLU A 57 16.80 -3.65 -5.45
N LEU A 58 17.59 -2.58 -5.37
CA LEU A 58 17.52 -1.47 -6.33
C LEU A 58 18.25 -1.87 -7.62
N GLN A 59 17.51 -1.87 -8.72
CA GLN A 59 18.04 -2.09 -10.07
C GLN A 59 18.02 -0.79 -10.87
N THR A 60 19.16 -0.44 -11.45
CA THR A 60 19.27 0.77 -12.27
C THR A 60 20.16 0.54 -13.46
N THR A 61 19.92 1.33 -14.52
CA THR A 61 20.80 1.42 -15.69
C THR A 61 21.52 2.77 -15.71
N SER A 62 22.50 2.93 -16.59
CA SER A 62 23.21 4.19 -16.81
C SER A 62 22.30 5.34 -17.30
N SER A 63 21.09 5.03 -17.76
CA SER A 63 20.09 6.01 -18.19
C SER A 63 19.21 6.53 -17.06
N ALA A 64 19.32 5.99 -15.84
CA ALA A 64 18.48 6.33 -14.68
C ALA A 64 18.91 7.64 -13.96
N ALA A 65 19.45 8.63 -14.69
CA ALA A 65 19.90 9.88 -14.09
C ALA A 65 18.72 10.65 -13.49
N GLY A 66 18.74 10.83 -12.16
CA GLY A 66 17.69 11.50 -11.41
C GLY A 66 16.44 10.66 -11.13
N ALA A 67 16.30 9.48 -11.71
CA ALA A 67 15.18 8.59 -11.45
C ALA A 67 15.31 7.90 -10.09
N TRP A 68 14.21 7.68 -9.43
CA TRP A 68 14.10 6.96 -8.17
C TRP A 68 12.99 5.91 -8.22
N ALA A 69 13.12 4.89 -7.39
CA ALA A 69 12.10 3.87 -7.20
C ALA A 69 11.81 3.71 -5.71
N MET A 70 10.55 3.41 -5.37
CA MET A 70 10.07 3.36 -4.01
C MET A 70 8.95 2.32 -3.86
N TYR A 71 8.98 1.58 -2.77
CA TYR A 71 7.86 0.84 -2.22
C TYR A 71 7.22 1.68 -1.11
N VAL A 72 5.91 1.76 -1.07
CA VAL A 72 5.15 2.42 -0.01
C VAL A 72 4.16 1.43 0.57
N SER A 73 4.06 1.34 1.90
CA SER A 73 3.12 0.44 2.55
C SER A 73 1.69 0.74 2.09
N ASN A 74 0.97 -0.29 1.68
CA ASN A 74 -0.37 -0.18 1.12
C ASN A 74 -1.43 -0.84 2.02
N ALA A 75 -1.09 -1.99 2.61
CA ALA A 75 -2.01 -2.75 3.45
C ALA A 75 -2.04 -2.27 4.91
N TRP A 76 -1.13 -1.41 5.31
CA TRP A 76 -1.01 -0.92 6.68
C TRP A 76 -0.31 0.45 6.72
N ARG A 77 -0.57 1.18 7.81
CA ARG A 77 0.02 2.48 8.13
C ARG A 77 0.07 2.66 9.64
N PHE A 78 0.97 3.48 10.15
CA PHE A 78 0.98 3.81 11.57
C PHE A 78 -0.11 4.82 11.93
N ASP A 79 -0.77 4.60 13.07
CA ASP A 79 -1.56 5.63 13.74
C ASP A 79 -0.60 6.58 14.49
N PRO A 80 -0.54 7.88 14.13
CA PRO A 80 0.37 8.83 14.74
C PRO A 80 -0.04 9.24 16.17
N ASN A 81 -1.15 8.75 16.70
CA ASN A 81 -1.54 8.94 18.09
C ASN A 81 -0.80 8.01 19.06
N PHE A 82 -0.08 7.02 18.55
CA PHE A 82 0.65 6.02 19.33
C PHE A 82 2.14 6.05 19.01
N ASP A 83 2.94 5.67 20.02
CA ASP A 83 4.36 5.44 19.83
C ASP A 83 4.59 4.27 18.88
N PHE A 84 5.62 4.34 18.06
CA PHE A 84 6.02 3.22 17.22
C PHE A 84 7.54 3.14 17.05
N ALA A 85 8.01 1.93 16.68
CA ALA A 85 9.41 1.68 16.43
C ALA A 85 9.59 0.64 15.32
N MET A 86 10.50 0.93 14.39
CA MET A 86 10.86 0.04 13.30
C MET A 86 12.35 0.13 12.98
N LYS A 87 12.87 -0.90 12.29
CA LYS A 87 14.24 -0.92 11.79
C LYS A 87 14.32 -1.58 10.43
N VAL A 88 15.34 -1.25 9.67
CA VAL A 88 15.64 -1.79 8.33
C VAL A 88 17.14 -1.95 8.17
N ASP A 89 17.56 -3.05 7.58
CA ASP A 89 18.92 -3.23 7.11
C ASP A 89 19.10 -2.58 5.75
N LEU A 90 20.08 -1.71 5.62
CA LEU A 90 20.44 -1.01 4.39
C LEU A 90 21.81 -1.45 3.92
N GLN A 91 21.96 -1.67 2.62
CA GLN A 91 23.28 -1.84 1.98
C GLN A 91 23.38 -1.03 0.71
N TYR A 92 24.48 -0.28 0.59
CA TYR A 92 24.88 0.38 -0.64
C TYR A 92 26.39 0.24 -0.82
N THR A 93 26.82 -0.48 -1.85
CA THR A 93 28.23 -0.63 -2.15
C THR A 93 28.72 0.61 -2.88
N PRO A 94 29.68 1.38 -2.32
CA PRO A 94 30.17 2.60 -2.94
C PRO A 94 30.73 2.32 -4.33
N VAL A 95 30.22 3.04 -5.32
CA VAL A 95 30.84 3.13 -6.64
C VAL A 95 31.45 4.51 -6.74
N THR A 96 32.70 4.61 -7.07
CA THR A 96 33.50 5.85 -7.07
C THR A 96 32.72 6.97 -7.81
N TYR A 97 32.49 8.08 -7.11
CA TYR A 97 31.81 9.30 -7.62
C TYR A 97 30.30 9.27 -7.86
N ALA A 98 29.56 8.29 -7.38
CA ALA A 98 28.13 8.23 -7.57
C ALA A 98 27.33 8.94 -6.46
N LYS A 99 26.29 9.64 -6.85
CA LYS A 99 25.30 10.27 -5.95
C LYS A 99 24.03 9.40 -5.82
N GLY A 100 24.21 8.10 -5.58
CA GLY A 100 23.10 7.19 -5.35
C GLY A 100 22.90 6.92 -3.86
N TRP A 101 21.74 6.40 -3.50
CA TRP A 101 21.40 5.98 -2.14
C TRP A 101 20.31 4.90 -2.14
N VAL A 102 20.23 4.14 -1.05
CA VAL A 102 19.05 3.38 -0.63
C VAL A 102 18.67 3.82 0.77
N GLY A 103 17.38 3.82 1.06
CA GLY A 103 16.88 4.30 2.33
C GLY A 103 15.42 3.97 2.58
N PHE A 104 14.95 4.40 3.73
CA PHE A 104 13.57 4.23 4.15
C PHE A 104 13.12 5.40 5.02
N GLY A 105 11.82 5.45 5.26
CA GLY A 105 11.24 6.47 6.14
C GLY A 105 9.73 6.44 6.14
N LEU A 106 9.14 7.59 6.43
CA LEU A 106 7.70 7.79 6.53
C LEU A 106 7.21 8.83 5.54
N THR A 107 5.97 8.67 5.11
CA THR A 107 5.21 9.69 4.37
C THR A 107 3.77 9.72 4.87
N CYS A 108 3.16 10.88 4.88
CA CYS A 108 1.72 11.01 5.12
C CYS A 108 0.91 11.17 3.82
N ASN A 109 1.56 11.02 2.67
CA ASN A 109 0.95 11.10 1.36
C ASN A 109 1.34 9.87 0.52
N ALA A 110 0.53 8.81 0.58
CA ALA A 110 0.80 7.59 -0.16
C ALA A 110 0.67 7.75 -1.68
N GLU A 111 -0.06 8.75 -2.16
CA GLU A 111 -0.23 9.02 -3.60
C GLU A 111 0.99 9.73 -4.19
N ARG A 112 1.61 10.60 -3.39
CA ARG A 112 2.80 11.37 -3.77
C ARG A 112 3.83 11.36 -2.65
N PRO A 113 4.44 10.20 -2.41
CA PRO A 113 5.30 10.02 -1.23
C PRO A 113 6.48 10.98 -1.18
N SER A 114 6.91 11.51 -2.33
CA SER A 114 7.99 12.51 -2.39
C SER A 114 7.58 13.91 -1.94
N GLU A 115 6.29 14.22 -1.78
CA GLU A 115 5.83 15.56 -1.40
C GLU A 115 5.88 15.82 0.11
N GLN A 116 5.62 14.78 0.92
CA GLN A 116 5.60 14.87 2.38
C GLN A 116 6.26 13.63 2.96
N GLN A 117 7.57 13.67 3.11
CA GLN A 117 8.35 12.52 3.58
C GLN A 117 9.43 12.93 4.56
N VAL A 118 9.79 12.00 5.43
CA VAL A 118 10.98 12.01 6.25
C VAL A 118 11.70 10.68 6.09
N GLY A 119 13.01 10.68 6.07
CA GLY A 119 13.73 9.43 5.93
C GLY A 119 15.22 9.54 6.07
N VAL A 120 15.85 8.40 5.93
CA VAL A 120 17.29 8.21 5.98
C VAL A 120 17.73 7.35 4.82
N GLY A 121 18.84 7.72 4.21
CA GLY A 121 19.46 6.91 3.16
C GLY A 121 20.96 6.79 3.37
N ILE A 122 21.51 5.64 3.03
CA ILE A 122 22.94 5.46 2.91
C ILE A 122 23.34 5.55 1.44
N GLY A 123 24.34 6.33 1.14
CA GLY A 123 24.71 6.67 -0.23
C GLY A 123 26.18 6.45 -0.57
N ALA A 124 26.49 6.56 -1.85
CA ALA A 124 27.81 6.33 -2.41
C ALA A 124 28.82 7.45 -2.15
N SER A 125 28.37 8.70 -2.00
CA SER A 125 29.29 9.83 -1.75
C SER A 125 29.62 9.93 -0.26
N ASN A 126 30.80 9.47 0.11
CA ASN A 126 31.38 9.58 1.45
C ASN A 126 30.83 8.67 2.57
N MET A 127 29.94 7.72 2.27
CA MET A 127 29.36 6.79 3.26
C MET A 127 28.74 7.46 4.48
N TYR A 128 28.00 8.54 4.27
CA TYR A 128 27.21 9.23 5.29
C TYR A 128 25.73 8.89 5.13
N ALA A 129 24.99 8.86 6.23
CA ALA A 129 23.54 8.90 6.17
C ALA A 129 23.09 10.27 5.70
N HIS A 130 22.10 10.29 4.83
CA HIS A 130 21.42 11.48 4.41
C HIS A 130 20.05 11.50 5.08
N PHE A 131 19.73 12.61 5.75
CA PHE A 131 18.43 12.82 6.36
C PHE A 131 17.74 13.92 5.59
N TRP A 132 16.49 13.67 5.23
CA TRP A 132 15.67 14.68 4.58
C TRP A 132 14.24 14.60 5.10
N TYR A 133 13.58 15.72 5.12
CA TYR A 133 12.14 15.79 5.27
C TYR A 133 11.59 16.90 4.38
N ARG A 134 10.34 16.73 3.96
CA ARG A 134 9.63 17.68 3.16
C ARG A 134 8.35 18.07 3.88
N THR A 135 8.14 19.37 4.06
CA THR A 135 6.93 19.94 4.65
C THR A 135 5.83 20.09 3.59
N VAL A 136 4.61 20.42 4.03
CA VAL A 136 3.51 20.80 3.13
C VAL A 136 3.83 21.99 2.22
N GLU A 137 4.75 22.85 2.63
CA GLU A 137 5.23 24.00 1.86
C GLU A 137 6.31 23.63 0.83
N GLY A 138 6.68 22.35 0.77
CA GLY A 138 7.69 21.84 -0.15
C GLY A 138 9.14 22.08 0.28
N LEU A 139 9.38 22.58 1.49
CA LEU A 139 10.72 22.76 2.03
C LEU A 139 11.39 21.40 2.24
N CYS A 140 12.55 21.20 1.68
CA CYS A 140 13.38 20.02 1.89
C CYS A 140 14.64 20.42 2.66
N VAL A 141 14.87 19.78 3.80
CA VAL A 141 16.10 19.92 4.56
C VAL A 141 16.92 18.65 4.40
N ASP A 142 18.10 18.75 3.82
CA ASP A 142 19.08 17.70 3.74
C ASP A 142 20.18 17.99 4.77
N THR A 143 20.36 17.09 5.71
CA THR A 143 21.43 17.22 6.72
C THR A 143 22.38 16.05 6.58
N SER A 144 23.66 16.35 6.33
CA SER A 144 24.72 15.35 6.10
C SER A 144 25.59 15.11 7.35
N THR A 145 25.08 15.27 8.55
CA THR A 145 25.86 15.27 9.80
C THR A 145 25.99 13.91 10.50
N ALA A 146 25.62 12.83 9.85
CA ALA A 146 25.67 11.49 10.45
C ALA A 146 27.06 10.84 10.43
N PRO A 147 27.33 9.86 11.31
CA PRO A 147 28.56 9.10 11.33
C PRO A 147 28.80 8.33 10.03
N ARG A 148 30.06 8.00 9.77
CA ARG A 148 30.42 7.17 8.62
C ARG A 148 29.94 5.73 8.82
N PHE A 149 29.17 5.22 7.85
CA PHE A 149 28.74 3.82 7.85
C PHE A 149 29.71 2.93 7.07
N LYS A 150 29.71 1.66 7.45
CA LYS A 150 30.17 0.58 6.59
C LYS A 150 29.12 0.36 5.49
N ASN A 151 29.46 -0.46 4.48
CA ASN A 151 28.58 -0.76 3.35
C ASN A 151 27.19 -1.33 3.72
N ARG A 152 27.04 -1.85 4.94
CA ARG A 152 25.78 -2.35 5.50
C ARG A 152 25.59 -1.81 6.91
N THR A 153 24.37 -1.37 7.22
CA THR A 153 23.98 -0.91 8.55
C THR A 153 22.51 -1.18 8.80
N THR A 154 22.15 -1.44 10.06
CA THR A 154 20.76 -1.43 10.53
C THR A 154 20.46 -0.03 11.02
N VAL A 155 19.40 0.57 10.50
CA VAL A 155 18.92 1.88 10.93
C VAL A 155 17.61 1.71 11.66
N TYR A 156 17.47 2.43 12.76
CA TYR A 156 16.33 2.44 13.66
C TYR A 156 15.57 3.76 13.50
N LEU A 157 14.25 3.66 13.44
CA LEU A 157 13.35 4.80 13.44
C LEU A 157 12.31 4.58 14.52
N SER A 158 12.11 5.57 15.39
CA SER A 158 11.08 5.53 16.43
C SER A 158 10.41 6.88 16.60
N TYR A 159 9.17 6.85 17.06
CA TYR A 159 8.35 8.03 17.28
C TYR A 159 7.75 8.00 18.68
N CYS A 160 7.82 9.15 19.36
CA CYS A 160 7.15 9.40 20.62
C CYS A 160 5.94 10.30 20.36
N ALA A 161 4.76 9.75 20.50
CA ALA A 161 3.51 10.46 20.19
C ALA A 161 3.20 11.58 21.19
N GLU A 162 3.58 11.43 22.47
CA GLU A 162 3.36 12.45 23.48
C GLU A 162 4.19 13.71 23.19
N ALA A 163 5.46 13.55 22.81
CA ALA A 163 6.38 14.64 22.52
C ALA A 163 6.27 15.19 21.09
N ASP A 164 5.61 14.48 20.17
CA ASP A 164 5.67 14.69 18.72
C ASP A 164 7.11 14.74 18.22
N GLU A 165 7.91 13.74 18.59
CA GLU A 165 9.33 13.64 18.21
C GLU A 165 9.63 12.34 17.49
N LEU A 166 10.21 12.45 16.29
CA LEU A 166 10.68 11.34 15.49
C LEU A 166 12.20 11.24 15.62
N TYR A 167 12.70 10.05 15.91
CA TYR A 167 14.11 9.74 16.10
C TYR A 167 14.59 8.79 15.02
N ILE A 168 15.75 9.07 14.43
CA ILE A 168 16.44 8.19 13.48
C ILE A 168 17.89 8.00 13.95
N GLY A 169 18.33 6.75 14.05
CA GLY A 169 19.66 6.44 14.56
C GLY A 169 20.12 5.01 14.33
N ASP A 170 21.15 4.60 15.06
CA ASP A 170 21.66 3.22 15.07
C ASP A 170 21.81 2.69 16.50
N GLY A 171 21.98 1.37 16.61
CA GLY A 171 22.21 0.71 17.89
C GLY A 171 20.97 0.59 18.79
N GLY A 172 19.85 1.23 18.46
CA GLY A 172 18.61 1.20 19.26
C GLY A 172 17.62 2.30 18.92
N TYR A 173 16.61 2.43 19.77
CA TYR A 173 15.50 3.38 19.63
C TYR A 173 15.61 4.55 20.62
N GLY A 174 14.92 5.65 20.31
CA GLY A 174 14.79 6.81 21.16
C GLY A 174 15.96 7.78 21.11
N VAL A 175 15.91 8.81 21.97
CA VAL A 175 16.84 9.94 21.95
C VAL A 175 18.30 9.55 22.20
N ASP A 176 18.54 8.53 23.01
CA ASP A 176 19.91 8.12 23.38
C ASP A 176 20.69 7.47 22.20
N HIS A 177 19.98 7.02 21.19
CA HIS A 177 20.53 6.39 19.99
C HIS A 177 20.31 7.22 18.71
N ALA A 178 19.66 8.39 18.84
CA ALA A 178 19.32 9.21 17.70
C ALA A 178 20.53 9.97 17.15
N TRP A 179 20.73 9.89 15.85
CA TRP A 179 21.61 10.82 15.12
C TRP A 179 20.89 12.15 14.87
N ILE A 180 19.57 12.07 14.65
CA ILE A 180 18.73 13.22 14.38
C ILE A 180 17.36 13.03 15.01
N THR A 181 16.77 14.15 15.44
CA THR A 181 15.41 14.24 15.96
C THR A 181 14.62 15.28 15.16
N PHE A 182 13.37 14.93 14.82
CA PHE A 182 12.43 15.83 14.13
C PHE A 182 11.27 16.15 15.07
N PRO A 183 11.34 17.26 15.83
CA PRO A 183 10.28 17.70 16.74
C PRO A 183 9.14 18.36 15.96
N GLY A 184 7.89 18.10 16.36
CA GLY A 184 6.70 18.77 15.81
C GLY A 184 6.42 18.45 14.34
N LEU A 185 7.01 17.38 13.79
CA LEU A 185 6.84 17.06 12.38
C LEU A 185 5.48 16.41 12.10
N ILE A 186 5.12 15.41 12.86
CA ILE A 186 3.99 14.53 12.53
C ILE A 186 2.66 15.18 12.92
N LYS A 187 2.47 15.55 14.18
CA LYS A 187 1.24 16.21 14.62
C LYS A 187 1.20 17.67 14.17
N GLY A 188 2.33 18.37 14.28
CA GLY A 188 2.42 19.79 13.93
C GLY A 188 2.34 20.02 12.43
N GLN A 189 3.33 19.56 11.65
CA GLN A 189 3.43 19.89 10.22
C GLN A 189 2.57 19.00 9.32
N TRP A 190 2.41 17.71 9.67
CA TRP A 190 1.64 16.76 8.87
C TRP A 190 0.19 16.57 9.35
N SER A 191 -0.25 17.39 10.33
CA SER A 191 -1.63 17.43 10.81
C SER A 191 -2.14 16.09 11.31
N ASN A 192 -1.28 15.32 11.96
CA ASN A 192 -1.61 14.01 12.56
C ASN A 192 -2.21 12.98 11.58
N LYS A 193 -1.81 13.04 10.31
CA LYS A 193 -2.27 12.07 9.29
C LYS A 193 -1.63 10.70 9.52
N PRO A 194 -2.32 9.60 9.13
CA PRO A 194 -1.71 8.27 9.12
C PRO A 194 -0.39 8.24 8.35
N LEU A 195 0.55 7.42 8.81
CA LEU A 195 1.91 7.38 8.29
C LEU A 195 2.18 6.08 7.55
N TYR A 196 2.59 6.20 6.30
CA TYR A 196 3.00 5.10 5.46
C TYR A 196 4.52 4.94 5.52
N VAL A 197 5.00 3.70 5.52
CA VAL A 197 6.43 3.42 5.39
C VAL A 197 6.80 3.39 3.92
N TRP A 198 7.89 4.05 3.57
CA TRP A 198 8.49 3.92 2.27
C TRP A 198 9.90 3.29 2.34
N LEU A 199 10.23 2.49 1.34
CA LEU A 199 11.53 1.86 1.10
C LEU A 199 11.96 2.22 -0.30
N GLY A 200 13.18 2.71 -0.52
CA GLY A 200 13.51 3.14 -1.87
C GLY A 200 14.95 3.55 -2.12
N GLY A 201 15.19 4.10 -3.30
CA GLY A 201 16.51 4.60 -3.65
C GLY A 201 16.64 5.10 -5.07
N THR A 202 17.84 5.58 -5.37
CA THR A 202 18.29 5.99 -6.71
C THR A 202 19.77 5.70 -6.89
N SER A 203 20.20 5.46 -8.10
CA SER A 203 21.63 5.38 -8.43
C SER A 203 22.18 6.65 -9.04
N ASN A 204 21.32 7.58 -9.38
CA ASN A 204 21.68 8.83 -10.06
C ASN A 204 22.53 8.63 -11.33
N GLY A 205 22.13 7.69 -12.18
CA GLY A 205 22.76 7.44 -13.48
C GLY A 205 23.85 6.34 -13.50
N LEU A 206 23.92 5.53 -12.46
CA LEU A 206 24.78 4.34 -12.45
C LEU A 206 23.98 3.07 -12.71
N SER A 207 24.61 2.14 -13.42
CA SER A 207 24.10 0.77 -13.48
C SER A 207 24.50 0.03 -12.20
N LEU A 208 23.53 -0.40 -11.45
CA LEU A 208 23.71 -1.25 -10.27
C LEU A 208 23.49 -2.72 -10.62
N THR A 209 24.41 -3.57 -10.19
CA THR A 209 24.26 -5.02 -10.27
C THR A 209 23.67 -5.59 -9.00
N SER A 210 23.19 -6.84 -9.06
CA SER A 210 22.63 -7.54 -7.91
C SER A 210 23.56 -7.50 -6.70
N GLY A 211 22.99 -7.19 -5.53
CA GLY A 211 23.71 -7.14 -4.26
C GLY A 211 24.49 -5.86 -3.99
N GLN A 212 24.50 -4.90 -4.90
CA GLN A 212 25.19 -3.62 -4.66
C GLN A 212 24.36 -2.63 -3.84
N ALA A 213 23.04 -2.61 -4.01
CA ALA A 213 22.15 -1.72 -3.30
C ALA A 213 20.84 -2.45 -2.97
N PHE A 214 20.53 -2.59 -1.69
CA PHE A 214 19.33 -3.28 -1.24
C PHE A 214 18.87 -2.88 0.16
N LEU A 215 17.63 -3.20 0.45
CA LEU A 215 17.00 -3.15 1.76
C LEU A 215 16.60 -4.57 2.16
N ASP A 216 16.61 -4.85 3.47
CA ASP A 216 16.31 -6.17 4.02
C ASP A 216 15.82 -6.05 5.46
N ASN A 217 15.18 -7.10 5.98
CA ASN A 217 14.80 -7.22 7.38
C ASN A 217 14.05 -5.99 7.93
N LEU A 218 13.02 -5.51 7.21
CA LEU A 218 12.12 -4.55 7.81
C LEU A 218 11.41 -5.21 9.00
N MET A 219 11.54 -4.62 10.18
CA MET A 219 10.87 -5.06 11.40
C MET A 219 10.14 -3.90 12.03
N ILE A 220 8.85 -4.09 12.32
CA ILE A 220 8.05 -3.22 13.18
C ILE A 220 7.92 -3.90 14.52
N GLU A 221 8.54 -3.32 15.55
CA GLU A 221 8.62 -3.92 16.88
C GLU A 221 7.55 -3.38 17.83
N THR A 222 7.12 -2.14 17.63
CA THR A 222 6.01 -1.52 18.37
C THR A 222 5.23 -0.58 17.44
N GLY A 223 3.97 -0.32 17.77
CA GLY A 223 3.11 0.64 17.07
C GLY A 223 1.68 0.14 16.93
N GLU A 224 0.76 1.08 16.77
CA GLU A 224 -0.60 0.77 16.36
C GLU A 224 -0.69 0.86 14.85
N LEU A 225 -0.91 -0.28 14.20
CA LEU A 225 -1.09 -0.32 12.76
C LEU A 225 -2.57 -0.19 12.42
N LEU A 226 -2.89 0.88 11.73
CA LEU A 226 -4.16 0.98 11.02
C LEU A 226 -4.02 0.06 9.80
N GLU A 227 -4.68 -1.08 9.84
CA GLU A 227 -4.77 -1.90 8.65
C GLU A 227 -5.48 -1.08 7.56
N ALA A 228 -4.90 -1.00 6.38
CA ALA A 228 -5.69 -0.63 5.23
C ALA A 228 -6.81 -1.65 5.15
N SER A 229 -8.01 -1.18 4.96
CA SER A 229 -9.19 -2.03 4.85
C SER A 229 -9.23 -2.85 3.55
N LEU A 230 -8.09 -2.96 2.87
CA LEU A 230 -7.95 -3.74 1.64
C LEU A 230 -8.10 -5.23 1.92
N ARG A 231 -9.05 -5.86 1.25
CA ARG A 231 -9.40 -7.27 1.40
C ARG A 231 -9.68 -7.90 0.04
N ASP A 232 -9.50 -9.21 -0.02
CA ASP A 232 -9.88 -10.01 -1.17
C ASP A 232 -11.37 -9.94 -1.44
N VAL A 233 -11.73 -9.70 -2.69
CA VAL A 233 -13.10 -9.89 -3.20
C VAL A 233 -13.18 -11.27 -3.85
N TYR A 234 -13.97 -12.13 -3.25
CA TYR A 234 -14.15 -13.51 -3.65
C TYR A 234 -15.17 -13.62 -4.78
N ARG A 235 -14.87 -14.41 -5.80
CA ARG A 235 -15.76 -14.69 -6.93
C ARG A 235 -16.34 -16.11 -6.83
N PHE A 236 -17.65 -16.19 -7.05
CA PHE A 236 -18.39 -17.42 -7.13
C PHE A 236 -19.16 -17.47 -8.45
N TRP A 237 -19.26 -18.66 -9.04
CA TRP A 237 -20.10 -18.95 -10.18
C TRP A 237 -21.18 -19.97 -9.82
N SER A 238 -22.40 -19.71 -10.27
CA SER A 238 -23.51 -20.65 -10.10
C SER A 238 -23.75 -21.44 -11.39
N PRO A 239 -23.49 -22.76 -11.42
CA PRO A 239 -23.87 -23.61 -12.54
C PRO A 239 -25.41 -23.70 -12.74
N VAL A 240 -26.18 -23.41 -11.70
CA VAL A 240 -27.64 -23.44 -11.74
C VAL A 240 -28.20 -22.23 -12.48
N THR A 241 -27.71 -21.03 -12.19
CA THR A 241 -28.20 -19.79 -12.80
C THR A 241 -27.32 -19.27 -13.93
N GLY A 242 -26.07 -19.74 -14.03
CA GLY A 242 -25.06 -19.27 -14.96
C GLY A 242 -24.55 -17.85 -14.64
N LYS A 243 -24.64 -17.43 -13.37
CA LYS A 243 -24.34 -16.07 -12.91
C LYS A 243 -23.23 -16.06 -11.87
N HIS A 244 -22.64 -14.88 -11.67
CA HIS A 244 -21.55 -14.68 -10.72
C HIS A 244 -22.02 -13.86 -9.52
N PHE A 245 -21.34 -14.08 -8.41
CA PHE A 245 -21.49 -13.36 -7.15
C PHE A 245 -20.13 -12.94 -6.63
N TYR A 246 -20.02 -11.73 -6.11
CA TYR A 246 -18.80 -11.14 -5.59
C TYR A 246 -19.01 -10.65 -4.16
N THR A 247 -18.11 -11.03 -3.26
CA THR A 247 -18.17 -10.57 -1.88
C THR A 247 -16.79 -10.37 -1.29
N ILE A 248 -16.64 -9.33 -0.48
CA ILE A 248 -15.47 -9.08 0.37
C ILE A 248 -15.65 -9.72 1.77
N ASN A 249 -16.87 -10.14 2.10
CA ASN A 249 -17.22 -10.68 3.41
C ASN A 249 -16.82 -12.16 3.50
N LYS A 250 -15.92 -12.48 4.46
CA LYS A 250 -15.45 -13.85 4.69
C LYS A 250 -16.56 -14.78 5.19
N ASP A 251 -17.43 -14.28 6.03
CA ASP A 251 -18.55 -15.09 6.58
C ASP A 251 -19.54 -15.46 5.46
N GLU A 252 -19.81 -14.53 4.54
CA GLU A 252 -20.63 -14.78 3.36
C GLU A 252 -19.98 -15.81 2.43
N LYS A 253 -18.64 -15.71 2.21
CA LYS A 253 -17.86 -16.72 1.49
C LYS A 253 -17.98 -18.10 2.14
N GLU A 254 -17.73 -18.19 3.45
CA GLU A 254 -17.77 -19.46 4.18
C GLU A 254 -19.17 -20.07 4.17
N LYS A 255 -20.20 -19.25 4.33
CA LYS A 255 -21.59 -19.69 4.24
C LYS A 255 -21.89 -20.30 2.86
N LEU A 256 -21.47 -19.67 1.77
CA LEU A 256 -21.66 -20.21 0.43
C LEU A 256 -20.97 -21.55 0.24
N LEU A 257 -19.74 -21.69 0.74
CA LEU A 257 -18.98 -22.93 0.66
C LEU A 257 -19.59 -24.08 1.47
N LEU A 258 -20.11 -23.79 2.66
CA LEU A 258 -20.62 -24.80 3.58
C LEU A 258 -22.09 -25.16 3.32
N GLU A 259 -22.94 -24.15 3.12
CA GLU A 259 -24.38 -24.35 3.04
C GLU A 259 -24.90 -24.53 1.60
N TYR A 260 -24.17 -23.99 0.60
CA TYR A 260 -24.64 -23.95 -0.78
C TYR A 260 -23.61 -24.50 -1.80
N PRO A 261 -22.87 -25.60 -1.53
CA PRO A 261 -21.79 -26.10 -2.41
C PRO A 261 -22.29 -26.62 -3.77
N LEU A 262 -23.56 -26.97 -3.88
CA LEU A 262 -24.18 -27.41 -5.15
C LEU A 262 -24.68 -26.24 -6.00
N ILE A 263 -24.89 -25.07 -5.37
CA ILE A 263 -25.41 -23.87 -6.03
C ILE A 263 -24.26 -22.95 -6.46
N TRP A 264 -23.22 -22.85 -5.64
CA TRP A 264 -22.11 -21.94 -5.85
C TRP A 264 -20.78 -22.68 -5.93
N LYS A 265 -20.01 -22.39 -6.95
CA LYS A 265 -18.61 -22.82 -7.11
C LYS A 265 -17.70 -21.64 -6.87
N TYR A 266 -16.78 -21.78 -5.96
CA TYR A 266 -15.74 -20.79 -5.71
C TYR A 266 -14.73 -20.77 -6.85
N GLU A 267 -14.46 -19.60 -7.43
CA GLU A 267 -13.53 -19.42 -8.54
C GLU A 267 -12.22 -18.73 -8.13
N GLY A 268 -12.09 -18.37 -6.86
CA GLY A 268 -10.90 -17.69 -6.34
C GLY A 268 -11.13 -16.21 -6.00
N VAL A 269 -10.03 -15.51 -5.81
CA VAL A 269 -10.01 -14.05 -5.61
C VAL A 269 -10.13 -13.38 -6.97
N ALA A 270 -11.10 -12.48 -7.12
CA ALA A 270 -11.31 -11.71 -8.35
C ALA A 270 -10.40 -10.48 -8.42
N PHE A 271 -10.27 -9.77 -7.31
CA PHE A 271 -9.46 -8.57 -7.10
C PHE A 271 -9.45 -8.25 -5.60
N ALA A 272 -8.69 -7.20 -5.18
CA ALA A 272 -8.79 -6.69 -3.81
C ALA A 272 -9.42 -5.28 -3.80
N ALA A 273 -10.23 -4.99 -2.77
CA ALA A 273 -10.96 -3.75 -2.58
C ALA A 273 -10.97 -3.33 -1.10
N PHE A 274 -11.41 -2.13 -0.79
CA PHE A 274 -11.45 -1.62 0.58
C PHE A 274 -12.79 -1.93 1.25
N LEU A 275 -12.75 -2.20 2.57
CA LEU A 275 -13.96 -2.40 3.37
C LEU A 275 -14.73 -1.11 3.63
N ASP A 276 -14.01 0.02 3.66
CA ASP A 276 -14.52 1.33 4.05
C ASP A 276 -13.95 2.45 3.16
N ASP A 277 -14.34 3.68 3.42
CA ASP A 277 -13.91 4.90 2.75
C ASP A 277 -12.60 5.50 3.31
N SER A 278 -11.77 4.69 3.95
CA SER A 278 -10.50 5.13 4.54
C SER A 278 -9.52 5.72 3.52
N ASP A 279 -9.63 5.37 2.25
CA ASP A 279 -8.95 6.05 1.15
C ASP A 279 -9.94 7.02 0.46
N PRO A 280 -9.74 8.34 0.58
CA PRO A 280 -10.67 9.35 0.04
C PRO A 280 -10.80 9.35 -1.49
N MET A 281 -9.88 8.66 -2.19
CA MET A 281 -9.93 8.51 -3.64
C MET A 281 -10.88 7.41 -4.10
N THR A 282 -11.36 6.58 -3.17
CA THR A 282 -12.28 5.49 -3.47
C THR A 282 -13.74 5.95 -3.57
N ARG A 283 -14.56 5.08 -4.12
CA ARG A 283 -16.01 5.25 -4.21
C ARG A 283 -16.70 3.96 -3.77
N PRO A 284 -17.89 4.05 -3.13
CA PRO A 284 -18.65 2.88 -2.74
C PRO A 284 -19.16 2.12 -3.96
N VAL A 285 -19.04 0.80 -3.92
CA VAL A 285 -19.71 -0.11 -4.84
C VAL A 285 -21.05 -0.49 -4.24
N HIS A 286 -22.12 -0.01 -4.83
CA HIS A 286 -23.49 -0.30 -4.41
C HIS A 286 -23.90 -1.68 -4.91
N ARG A 287 -24.46 -2.51 -4.01
CA ARG A 287 -24.94 -3.86 -4.32
C ARG A 287 -26.45 -3.91 -4.30
N PHE A 288 -27.00 -4.56 -5.32
CA PHE A 288 -28.43 -4.81 -5.48
C PHE A 288 -28.68 -6.28 -5.72
N TRP A 289 -29.76 -6.80 -5.17
CA TRP A 289 -30.27 -8.15 -5.43
C TRP A 289 -31.55 -8.08 -6.25
N SER A 290 -31.74 -9.04 -7.16
CA SER A 290 -32.98 -9.22 -7.90
C SER A 290 -33.50 -10.64 -7.78
N ASP A 291 -34.63 -10.82 -7.11
CA ASP A 291 -35.35 -12.09 -7.10
C ASP A 291 -35.81 -12.51 -8.50
N LYS A 292 -36.26 -11.54 -9.29
CA LYS A 292 -36.72 -11.76 -10.67
C LYS A 292 -35.64 -12.37 -11.56
N PHE A 293 -34.41 -11.88 -11.43
CA PHE A 293 -33.29 -12.31 -12.24
C PHE A 293 -32.37 -13.30 -11.51
N SER A 294 -32.57 -13.53 -10.21
CA SER A 294 -31.72 -14.36 -9.33
C SER A 294 -30.23 -13.99 -9.48
N THR A 295 -29.94 -12.69 -9.37
CA THR A 295 -28.58 -12.16 -9.56
C THR A 295 -28.34 -10.88 -8.78
N HIS A 296 -27.07 -10.59 -8.54
CA HIS A 296 -26.62 -9.30 -8.02
C HIS A 296 -26.20 -8.36 -9.15
N PHE A 297 -26.30 -7.07 -8.87
CA PHE A 297 -25.80 -5.97 -9.68
C PHE A 297 -24.94 -5.07 -8.82
N TYR A 298 -23.82 -4.58 -9.39
CA TYR A 298 -22.84 -3.74 -8.70
C TYR A 298 -22.55 -2.50 -9.52
N THR A 299 -22.49 -1.33 -8.86
CA THR A 299 -22.15 -0.06 -9.52
C THR A 299 -21.50 0.92 -8.56
N ILE A 300 -20.58 1.76 -9.06
CA ILE A 300 -20.06 2.96 -8.39
C ILE A 300 -20.75 4.24 -8.86
N ASP A 301 -21.62 4.14 -9.87
CA ASP A 301 -22.31 5.28 -10.43
C ASP A 301 -23.53 5.64 -9.59
N GLU A 302 -23.46 6.78 -8.91
CA GLU A 302 -24.51 7.31 -8.08
C GLU A 302 -25.81 7.57 -8.86
N GLN A 303 -25.72 8.01 -10.11
CA GLN A 303 -26.89 8.25 -10.93
C GLN A 303 -27.58 6.94 -11.34
N GLU A 304 -26.79 5.90 -11.65
CA GLU A 304 -27.30 4.56 -11.90
C GLU A 304 -27.99 3.97 -10.66
N LYS A 305 -27.37 4.11 -9.49
CA LYS A 305 -27.97 3.74 -8.19
C LYS A 305 -29.30 4.46 -7.96
N ASP A 306 -29.33 5.78 -8.08
CA ASP A 306 -30.51 6.60 -7.81
C ASP A 306 -31.64 6.27 -8.79
N ARG A 307 -31.31 6.03 -10.05
CA ARG A 307 -32.31 5.59 -11.05
C ARG A 307 -32.92 4.24 -10.69
N ILE A 308 -32.11 3.26 -10.24
CA ILE A 308 -32.61 1.96 -9.83
C ILE A 308 -33.51 2.10 -8.60
N LEU A 309 -33.09 2.87 -7.61
CA LEU A 309 -33.86 3.12 -6.39
C LEU A 309 -35.18 3.83 -6.67
N LYS A 310 -35.25 4.68 -7.68
CA LYS A 310 -36.45 5.43 -8.03
C LYS A 310 -37.41 4.66 -8.95
N GLU A 311 -36.88 3.99 -9.96
CA GLU A 311 -37.64 3.48 -11.09
C GLU A 311 -37.81 1.96 -11.10
N GLN A 312 -36.92 1.23 -10.38
CA GLN A 312 -36.86 -0.21 -10.46
C GLN A 312 -36.99 -0.94 -9.11
N GLN A 313 -37.57 -0.33 -8.12
CA GLN A 313 -37.77 -0.87 -6.75
C GLN A 313 -38.51 -2.22 -6.71
N LYS A 314 -39.32 -2.53 -7.71
CA LYS A 314 -40.02 -3.82 -7.82
C LYS A 314 -39.15 -4.94 -8.36
N ILE A 315 -37.97 -4.60 -8.86
CA ILE A 315 -37.02 -5.55 -9.53
C ILE A 315 -35.77 -5.74 -8.70
N TRP A 316 -35.29 -4.64 -8.10
CA TRP A 316 -34.03 -4.60 -7.39
C TRP A 316 -34.19 -4.17 -5.95
N THR A 317 -33.64 -4.93 -5.04
CA THR A 317 -33.50 -4.62 -3.62
C THR A 317 -32.10 -4.13 -3.35
N TYR A 318 -31.95 -2.95 -2.78
CA TYR A 318 -30.67 -2.40 -2.39
C TYR A 318 -30.15 -3.09 -1.13
N GLU A 319 -28.93 -3.65 -1.20
CA GLU A 319 -28.30 -4.36 -0.08
C GLU A 319 -27.23 -3.53 0.64
N GLY A 320 -26.99 -2.29 0.18
CA GLY A 320 -25.98 -1.42 0.76
C GLY A 320 -24.69 -1.36 -0.06
N VAL A 321 -23.63 -0.86 0.58
CA VAL A 321 -22.28 -0.80 0.01
C VAL A 321 -21.60 -2.15 0.20
N ALA A 322 -21.12 -2.74 -0.89
CA ALA A 322 -20.42 -4.03 -0.85
C ALA A 322 -18.95 -3.85 -0.47
N PHE A 323 -18.29 -2.88 -1.05
CA PHE A 323 -16.89 -2.52 -0.85
C PHE A 323 -16.58 -1.17 -1.52
N TYR A 324 -15.31 -0.69 -1.39
CA TYR A 324 -14.89 0.56 -2.01
C TYR A 324 -13.75 0.33 -2.99
N VAL A 325 -13.74 1.09 -4.10
CA VAL A 325 -12.82 0.94 -5.23
C VAL A 325 -12.47 2.29 -5.85
N TYR A 326 -11.50 2.34 -6.74
CA TYR A 326 -11.13 3.57 -7.43
C TYR A 326 -11.98 3.80 -8.70
N PRO A 327 -12.56 4.98 -8.89
CA PRO A 327 -13.12 5.36 -10.17
C PRO A 327 -12.01 5.63 -11.20
N SER A 328 -12.34 5.56 -12.48
CA SER A 328 -11.40 5.91 -13.54
C SER A 328 -10.92 7.36 -13.42
N GLY A 329 -9.61 7.56 -13.52
CA GLY A 329 -8.95 8.86 -13.39
C GLY A 329 -8.46 9.19 -11.98
N LEU A 330 -8.85 8.42 -10.95
CA LEU A 330 -8.35 8.56 -9.57
C LEU A 330 -7.61 7.32 -9.07
N GLN A 331 -7.47 6.30 -9.92
CA GLN A 331 -6.83 5.05 -9.55
C GLN A 331 -5.30 5.17 -9.48
N PRO A 332 -4.64 4.50 -8.51
CA PRO A 332 -3.20 4.31 -8.51
C PRO A 332 -2.70 3.51 -9.72
N ALA A 333 -1.46 3.74 -10.14
CA ALA A 333 -0.88 3.17 -11.36
C ALA A 333 -0.84 1.62 -11.40
N MET A 334 -0.82 0.96 -10.25
CA MET A 334 -0.73 -0.50 -10.15
C MET A 334 -2.09 -1.21 -10.09
N THR A 335 -3.20 -0.46 -10.03
CA THR A 335 -4.53 -1.07 -10.03
C THR A 335 -4.90 -1.58 -11.41
N ARG A 336 -5.75 -2.60 -11.44
CA ARG A 336 -6.28 -3.19 -12.68
C ARG A 336 -7.67 -2.69 -12.97
N PRO A 337 -8.03 -2.46 -14.25
CA PRO A 337 -9.41 -2.19 -14.63
C PRO A 337 -10.29 -3.42 -14.38
N ILE A 338 -11.46 -3.22 -13.82
CA ILE A 338 -12.50 -4.23 -13.71
C ILE A 338 -13.50 -3.97 -14.83
N TYR A 339 -13.56 -4.90 -15.77
CA TYR A 339 -14.39 -4.83 -16.96
C TYR A 339 -15.80 -5.30 -16.65
N ARG A 340 -16.82 -4.56 -17.12
CA ARG A 340 -18.24 -4.89 -16.96
C ARG A 340 -18.85 -5.36 -18.26
N PHE A 341 -19.62 -6.44 -18.16
CA PHE A 341 -20.40 -7.00 -19.23
C PHE A 341 -21.85 -7.19 -18.82
N TRP A 342 -22.76 -6.93 -19.74
CA TRP A 342 -24.18 -7.24 -19.61
C TRP A 342 -24.54 -8.42 -20.51
N SER A 343 -25.39 -9.31 -20.01
CA SER A 343 -25.96 -10.39 -20.81
C SER A 343 -27.50 -10.35 -20.80
N PRO A 344 -28.14 -9.95 -21.91
CA PRO A 344 -29.60 -10.04 -22.04
C PRO A 344 -30.08 -11.50 -22.02
N VAL A 345 -29.24 -12.44 -22.48
CA VAL A 345 -29.54 -13.86 -22.50
C VAL A 345 -29.52 -14.45 -21.08
N LYS A 346 -28.56 -14.04 -20.26
CA LYS A 346 -28.40 -14.48 -18.88
C LYS A 346 -29.22 -13.66 -17.90
N GLY A 347 -29.58 -12.42 -18.26
CA GLY A 347 -30.25 -11.47 -17.37
C GLY A 347 -29.38 -11.05 -16.18
N GLY A 348 -28.08 -10.80 -16.42
CA GLY A 348 -27.16 -10.44 -15.36
C GLY A 348 -25.85 -9.86 -15.88
N HIS A 349 -25.10 -9.26 -14.96
CA HIS A 349 -23.78 -8.69 -15.21
C HIS A 349 -22.66 -9.66 -14.83
N PHE A 350 -21.52 -9.45 -15.46
CA PHE A 350 -20.26 -10.14 -15.16
C PHE A 350 -19.13 -9.11 -15.06
N TYR A 351 -18.24 -9.31 -14.08
CA TYR A 351 -17.12 -8.42 -13.80
C TYR A 351 -15.82 -9.23 -13.79
N THR A 352 -14.78 -8.72 -14.42
CA THR A 352 -13.48 -9.38 -14.42
C THR A 352 -12.32 -8.40 -14.49
N ALA A 353 -11.21 -8.72 -13.81
CA ALA A 353 -9.92 -8.06 -13.95
C ALA A 353 -9.05 -8.72 -15.03
N ASP A 354 -9.47 -9.89 -15.54
CA ASP A 354 -8.69 -10.69 -16.49
C ASP A 354 -8.92 -10.19 -17.93
N GLU A 355 -7.86 -9.64 -18.52
CA GLU A 355 -7.84 -9.16 -19.90
C GLU A 355 -8.13 -10.29 -20.90
N ALA A 356 -7.60 -11.49 -20.64
CA ALA A 356 -7.83 -12.65 -21.53
C ALA A 356 -9.29 -13.11 -21.49
N GLU A 357 -9.92 -13.09 -20.29
CA GLU A 357 -11.34 -13.40 -20.13
C GLU A 357 -12.21 -12.35 -20.85
N LYS A 358 -11.88 -11.06 -20.73
CA LYS A 358 -12.54 -9.98 -21.48
C LYS A 358 -12.48 -10.22 -22.99
N GLU A 359 -11.29 -10.51 -23.52
CA GLU A 359 -11.11 -10.72 -24.96
C GLU A 359 -11.88 -11.96 -25.45
N VAL A 360 -11.95 -13.02 -24.66
CA VAL A 360 -12.73 -14.23 -24.98
C VAL A 360 -14.22 -13.88 -25.06
N LEU A 361 -14.77 -13.10 -24.13
CA LEU A 361 -16.18 -12.72 -24.15
C LEU A 361 -16.51 -11.86 -25.36
N ILE A 362 -15.68 -10.88 -25.69
CA ILE A 362 -15.87 -10.00 -26.86
C ILE A 362 -15.81 -10.79 -28.17
N ARG A 363 -14.82 -11.67 -28.33
CA ARG A 363 -14.57 -12.35 -29.61
C ARG A 363 -15.42 -13.60 -29.82
N LYS A 364 -15.61 -14.43 -28.78
CA LYS A 364 -16.29 -15.73 -28.91
C LYS A 364 -17.77 -15.68 -28.57
N TYR A 365 -18.18 -14.74 -27.72
CA TYR A 365 -19.55 -14.68 -27.20
C TYR A 365 -20.26 -13.33 -27.42
N PRO A 366 -20.08 -12.62 -28.56
CA PRO A 366 -20.64 -11.28 -28.78
C PRO A 366 -22.17 -11.25 -28.83
N LYS A 367 -22.82 -12.41 -29.05
CA LYS A 367 -24.29 -12.53 -29.02
C LYS A 367 -24.84 -12.80 -27.61
N VAL A 368 -23.97 -13.12 -26.65
CA VAL A 368 -24.32 -13.43 -25.27
C VAL A 368 -23.98 -12.29 -24.35
N TRP A 369 -22.83 -11.65 -24.57
CA TRP A 369 -22.27 -10.62 -23.72
C TRP A 369 -22.04 -9.32 -24.49
N THR A 370 -22.50 -8.22 -23.90
CA THR A 370 -22.22 -6.85 -24.35
C THR A 370 -21.22 -6.24 -23.41
N TYR A 371 -20.09 -5.80 -23.92
CA TYR A 371 -19.09 -5.07 -23.14
C TYR A 371 -19.58 -3.65 -22.86
N GLU A 372 -19.63 -3.25 -21.59
CA GLU A 372 -20.11 -1.95 -21.14
C GLU A 372 -18.98 -0.99 -20.72
N GLY A 373 -17.74 -1.44 -20.76
CA GLY A 373 -16.59 -0.63 -20.40
C GLY A 373 -15.95 -1.04 -19.07
N ILE A 374 -15.13 -0.13 -18.53
CA ILE A 374 -14.51 -0.29 -17.22
C ILE A 374 -15.49 0.16 -16.15
N ALA A 375 -15.84 -0.75 -15.23
CA ALA A 375 -16.72 -0.43 -14.10
C ALA A 375 -15.99 0.40 -13.03
N TRP A 376 -14.77 -0.01 -12.69
CA TRP A 376 -13.88 0.63 -11.71
C TRP A 376 -12.46 0.08 -11.85
N HIS A 377 -11.56 0.53 -10.94
CA HIS A 377 -10.22 -0.03 -10.80
C HIS A 377 -10.04 -0.60 -9.39
N ALA A 378 -9.30 -1.72 -9.27
CA ALA A 378 -9.03 -2.42 -8.02
C ALA A 378 -7.61 -3.05 -8.03
N TRP A 379 -7.16 -3.57 -6.91
CA TRP A 379 -5.86 -4.24 -6.76
C TRP A 379 -5.90 -5.69 -7.20
#